data_99a9332f99367f2fb216c5230e6d0ef2
#
_entry.id   99a9332f99367f2fb216c5230e6d0ef2
#
_cell.length_a   1.000
_cell.length_b   1.000
_cell.length_c   1.000
_cell.angle_alpha   90.00
_cell.angle_beta   90.00
_cell.angle_gamma   90.00
#
_symmetry.space_group_name_H-M   'P 1'
#
loop_
_entity.id
_entity.type
_entity.pdbx_description
1 polymer ?
#
loop_
_entity_poly.entity_id
_entity_poly.type
_entity_poly.pdbx_seq_one_letter_code
_entity_poly.pdbx_strand_id
1 'polypeptide(L)'
;MIIRQARSTEIRTLAALGVIAWEQAFAAAGEVTNHLREKAEATYFGFCEQYWPIIIAAEIDGETVGWAALEPGQNKITDVWVLPNFQRHGIGTALLSELEQQAVSREFDEVFLETHAKNTPALSFFKKHEYTISGLKSAYSPTMDKSVDTLEMRKRFN
;
A
#
# COMPACT_ATOMS: atom_id res chain seq x y z
N MET A 1 -9.17 -17.58 -0.81
CA MET A 1 -8.49 -16.30 -1.18
C MET A 1 -7.65 -16.53 -2.42
N ILE A 2 -7.75 -15.64 -3.37
CA ILE A 2 -6.97 -15.67 -4.61
C ILE A 2 -6.12 -14.43 -4.67
N ILE A 3 -4.81 -14.58 -4.89
CA ILE A 3 -3.90 -13.48 -5.20
C ILE A 3 -3.62 -13.54 -6.69
N ARG A 4 -3.91 -12.46 -7.39
CA ARG A 4 -3.83 -12.40 -8.85
C ARG A 4 -3.46 -11.01 -9.35
N GLN A 5 -3.11 -10.91 -10.61
CA GLN A 5 -2.93 -9.62 -11.25
C GLN A 5 -4.27 -8.86 -11.31
N ALA A 6 -4.22 -7.55 -11.14
CA ALA A 6 -5.41 -6.71 -11.32
C ALA A 6 -5.86 -6.70 -12.79
N ARG A 7 -7.12 -6.34 -13.02
CA ARG A 7 -7.71 -6.25 -14.36
C ARG A 7 -7.97 -4.79 -14.72
N SER A 8 -7.90 -4.47 -15.99
CA SER A 8 -8.17 -3.10 -16.48
C SER A 8 -9.58 -2.61 -16.11
N THR A 9 -10.51 -3.54 -15.93
CA THR A 9 -11.90 -3.23 -15.53
C THR A 9 -12.05 -2.87 -14.06
N GLU A 10 -10.99 -3.01 -13.25
CA GLU A 10 -11.04 -2.81 -11.81
C GLU A 10 -10.47 -1.47 -11.34
N ILE A 11 -10.03 -0.60 -12.24
CA ILE A 11 -9.35 0.65 -11.88
C ILE A 11 -10.13 1.44 -10.84
N ARG A 12 -11.42 1.64 -11.03
CA ARG A 12 -12.26 2.38 -10.08
C ARG A 12 -12.42 1.65 -8.75
N THR A 13 -12.58 0.33 -8.79
CA THR A 13 -12.69 -0.50 -7.58
C THR A 13 -11.41 -0.44 -6.75
N LEU A 14 -10.27 -0.59 -7.40
CA LEU A 14 -8.97 -0.53 -6.71
C LEU A 14 -8.74 0.86 -6.09
N ALA A 15 -9.03 1.92 -6.85
CA ALA A 15 -8.87 3.29 -6.36
C ALA A 15 -9.77 3.56 -5.15
N ALA A 16 -11.05 3.18 -5.23
CA ALA A 16 -12.00 3.35 -4.13
C ALA A 16 -11.56 2.58 -2.88
N LEU A 17 -11.09 1.35 -3.07
CA LEU A 17 -10.57 0.53 -1.97
C LEU A 17 -9.38 1.21 -1.29
N GLY A 18 -8.45 1.74 -2.07
CA GLY A 18 -7.29 2.47 -1.53
C GLY A 18 -7.70 3.67 -0.69
N VAL A 19 -8.69 4.44 -1.15
CA VAL A 19 -9.22 5.60 -0.40
C VAL A 19 -9.87 5.16 0.92
N ILE A 20 -10.69 4.11 0.89
CA ILE A 20 -11.35 3.59 2.09
C ILE A 20 -10.31 3.16 3.13
N ALA A 21 -9.31 2.40 2.71
CA ALA A 21 -8.25 1.93 3.61
C ALA A 21 -7.39 3.10 4.14
N TRP A 22 -7.05 4.06 3.29
CA TRP A 22 -6.32 5.26 3.67
C TRP A 22 -7.10 6.08 4.70
N GLU A 23 -8.39 6.29 4.47
CA GLU A 23 -9.25 7.05 5.37
C GLU A 23 -9.31 6.40 6.76
N GLN A 24 -9.46 5.09 6.81
CA GLN A 24 -9.42 4.36 8.08
C GLN A 24 -8.09 4.58 8.82
N ALA A 25 -6.97 4.54 8.09
CA ALA A 25 -5.64 4.68 8.70
C ALA A 25 -5.44 6.06 9.35
N PHE A 26 -6.05 7.11 8.81
CA PHE A 26 -5.83 8.49 9.27
C PHE A 26 -7.00 9.11 10.02
N ALA A 27 -8.18 8.50 10.01
CA ALA A 27 -9.36 9.03 10.70
C ALA A 27 -9.13 9.21 12.20
N ALA A 28 -8.45 8.26 12.83
CA ALA A 28 -8.14 8.32 14.27
C ALA A 28 -7.19 9.47 14.61
N ALA A 29 -6.39 9.95 13.68
CA ALA A 29 -5.50 11.09 13.85
C ALA A 29 -6.22 12.43 13.63
N GLY A 30 -7.51 12.42 13.22
CA GLY A 30 -8.29 13.61 12.97
C GLY A 30 -7.87 14.40 11.74
N GLU A 31 -7.12 13.80 10.84
CA GLU A 31 -6.52 14.51 9.69
C GLU A 31 -7.36 14.43 8.41
N VAL A 32 -8.42 13.61 8.39
CA VAL A 32 -9.23 13.42 7.17
C VAL A 32 -10.28 14.51 7.04
N THR A 33 -10.22 15.26 5.94
CA THR A 33 -11.19 16.29 5.55
C THR A 33 -11.73 15.95 4.17
N ASN A 34 -12.81 16.62 3.74
CA ASN A 34 -13.34 16.45 2.39
C ASN A 34 -12.31 16.80 1.32
N HIS A 35 -11.53 17.87 1.53
CA HIS A 35 -10.46 18.26 0.63
C HIS A 35 -9.40 17.16 0.48
N LEU A 36 -8.96 16.59 1.61
CA LEU A 36 -7.96 15.52 1.60
C LEU A 36 -8.52 14.24 0.96
N ARG A 37 -9.81 13.94 1.19
CA ARG A 37 -10.45 12.80 0.53
C ARG A 37 -10.47 12.95 -0.99
N GLU A 38 -10.79 14.14 -1.50
CA GLU A 38 -10.73 14.42 -2.94
C GLU A 38 -9.32 14.26 -3.50
N LYS A 39 -8.31 14.72 -2.77
CA LYS A 39 -6.91 14.53 -3.14
C LYS A 39 -6.53 13.05 -3.17
N ALA A 40 -6.94 12.28 -2.17
CA ALA A 40 -6.69 10.84 -2.12
C ALA A 40 -7.37 10.12 -3.29
N GLU A 41 -8.62 10.45 -3.59
CA GLU A 41 -9.36 9.87 -4.73
C GLU A 41 -8.62 10.11 -6.04
N ALA A 42 -8.17 11.34 -6.30
CA ALA A 42 -7.42 11.68 -7.50
C ALA A 42 -6.08 10.95 -7.55
N THR A 43 -5.38 10.86 -6.44
CA THR A 43 -4.07 10.19 -6.34
C THR A 43 -4.20 8.69 -6.63
N TYR A 44 -5.14 8.01 -5.99
CA TYR A 44 -5.30 6.56 -6.17
C TYR A 44 -5.88 6.22 -7.54
N PHE A 45 -6.82 7.01 -8.04
CA PHE A 45 -7.34 6.80 -9.38
C PHE A 45 -6.23 6.94 -10.43
N GLY A 46 -5.44 8.00 -10.35
CA GLY A 46 -4.33 8.24 -11.27
C GLY A 46 -3.29 7.12 -11.24
N PHE A 47 -2.96 6.65 -10.03
CA PHE A 47 -2.03 5.53 -9.87
C PHE A 47 -2.59 4.25 -10.50
N CYS A 48 -3.82 3.89 -10.18
CA CYS A 48 -4.44 2.67 -10.69
C CYS A 48 -4.65 2.72 -12.21
N GLU A 49 -5.02 3.88 -12.75
CA GLU A 49 -5.17 4.05 -14.19
C GLU A 49 -3.86 3.82 -14.93
N GLN A 50 -2.77 4.35 -14.40
CA GLN A 50 -1.45 4.24 -15.00
C GLN A 50 -0.81 2.87 -14.77
N TYR A 51 -0.98 2.28 -13.57
CA TYR A 51 -0.17 1.14 -13.11
C TYR A 51 -0.97 -0.14 -12.86
N TRP A 52 -2.24 -0.24 -13.25
CA TRP A 52 -3.01 -1.47 -13.01
C TRP A 52 -2.27 -2.75 -13.50
N PRO A 53 -1.47 -2.73 -14.58
CA PRO A 53 -0.79 -3.96 -15.03
C PRO A 53 0.22 -4.53 -14.03
N ILE A 54 0.74 -3.70 -13.09
CA ILE A 54 1.70 -4.17 -12.08
C ILE A 54 1.04 -4.35 -10.71
N ILE A 55 -0.23 -4.02 -10.57
CA ILE A 55 -0.95 -4.20 -9.30
C ILE A 55 -1.34 -5.66 -9.15
N ILE A 56 -1.11 -6.20 -7.95
CA ILE A 56 -1.66 -7.50 -7.54
C ILE A 56 -2.89 -7.25 -6.66
N ALA A 57 -3.90 -8.07 -6.85
CA ALA A 57 -5.17 -7.96 -6.13
C ALA A 57 -5.45 -9.21 -5.34
N ALA A 58 -6.10 -9.05 -4.20
CA ALA A 58 -6.62 -10.14 -3.38
C ALA A 58 -8.12 -10.23 -3.56
N GLU A 59 -8.62 -11.43 -3.84
CA GLU A 59 -10.04 -11.70 -4.08
C GLU A 59 -10.55 -12.73 -3.10
N ILE A 60 -11.72 -12.48 -2.52
CA ILE A 60 -12.45 -13.43 -1.67
C ILE A 60 -13.89 -13.50 -2.20
N ASP A 61 -14.34 -14.72 -2.53
CA ASP A 61 -15.69 -14.98 -3.03
C ASP A 61 -16.09 -14.07 -4.20
N GLY A 62 -15.16 -13.85 -5.12
CA GLY A 62 -15.37 -13.01 -6.30
C GLY A 62 -15.26 -11.52 -6.07
N GLU A 63 -15.00 -11.06 -4.84
CA GLU A 63 -14.87 -9.66 -4.50
C GLU A 63 -13.40 -9.29 -4.31
N THR A 64 -12.97 -8.16 -4.89
CA THR A 64 -11.63 -7.61 -4.68
C THR A 64 -11.61 -6.89 -3.34
N VAL A 65 -10.78 -7.38 -2.41
CA VAL A 65 -10.75 -6.91 -1.03
C VAL A 65 -9.42 -6.27 -0.61
N GLY A 66 -8.43 -6.34 -1.46
CA GLY A 66 -7.13 -5.72 -1.21
C GLY A 66 -6.28 -5.65 -2.47
N TRP A 67 -5.25 -4.83 -2.44
CA TRP A 67 -4.28 -4.76 -3.52
C TRP A 67 -2.94 -4.22 -3.03
N ALA A 68 -1.90 -4.50 -3.80
CA ALA A 68 -0.55 -4.08 -3.49
C ALA A 68 0.25 -3.87 -4.77
N ALA A 69 1.30 -3.08 -4.67
CA ALA A 69 2.17 -2.79 -5.81
C ALA A 69 3.62 -2.62 -5.39
N LEU A 70 4.50 -3.15 -6.23
CA LEU A 70 5.94 -2.92 -6.19
C LEU A 70 6.30 -2.02 -7.37
N GLU A 71 7.09 -0.98 -7.14
CA GLU A 71 7.46 -0.04 -8.20
C GLU A 71 8.07 -0.79 -9.40
N PRO A 72 7.68 -0.43 -10.65
CA PRO A 72 8.16 -1.16 -11.82
C PRO A 72 9.68 -1.25 -11.91
N GLY A 73 10.20 -2.47 -11.99
CA GLY A 73 11.63 -2.72 -12.10
C GLY A 73 12.45 -2.46 -10.85
N GLN A 74 11.82 -2.06 -9.75
CA GLN A 74 12.48 -1.67 -8.50
C GLN A 74 12.12 -2.61 -7.35
N ASN A 75 12.65 -2.30 -6.17
CA ASN A 75 12.39 -3.04 -4.93
C ASN A 75 11.62 -2.19 -3.88
N LYS A 76 10.92 -1.15 -4.33
CA LYS A 76 10.15 -0.29 -3.45
C LYS A 76 8.68 -0.69 -3.46
N ILE A 77 8.14 -0.98 -2.28
CA ILE A 77 6.70 -1.18 -2.09
C ILE A 77 6.03 0.18 -2.11
N THR A 78 5.09 0.40 -3.02
CA THR A 78 4.37 1.66 -3.13
C THR A 78 3.04 1.63 -2.40
N ASP A 79 2.38 0.48 -2.37
CA ASP A 79 1.04 0.33 -1.79
C ASP A 79 0.80 -1.06 -1.25
N VAL A 80 0.10 -1.14 -0.12
CA VAL A 80 -0.51 -2.35 0.42
C VAL A 80 -1.80 -1.91 1.11
N TRP A 81 -2.94 -2.26 0.54
CA TRP A 81 -4.26 -1.84 1.04
C TRP A 81 -5.19 -3.03 1.17
N VAL A 82 -5.90 -3.10 2.31
CA VAL A 82 -6.93 -4.12 2.57
C VAL A 82 -8.16 -3.42 3.13
N LEU A 83 -9.34 -3.78 2.61
CA LEU A 83 -10.60 -3.24 3.14
C LEU A 83 -10.70 -3.50 4.65
N PRO A 84 -11.21 -2.52 5.43
CA PRO A 84 -11.29 -2.65 6.88
C PRO A 84 -11.93 -3.95 7.38
N ASN A 85 -13.03 -4.36 6.77
CA ASN A 85 -13.75 -5.56 7.19
C ASN A 85 -13.03 -6.87 6.88
N PHE A 86 -11.97 -6.81 6.08
CA PHE A 86 -11.17 -7.98 5.69
C PHE A 86 -9.78 -7.98 6.29
N GLN A 87 -9.46 -6.99 7.13
CA GLN A 87 -8.18 -6.95 7.83
C GLN A 87 -8.10 -8.04 8.89
N ARG A 88 -6.88 -8.43 9.26
CA ARG A 88 -6.58 -9.49 10.22
C ARG A 88 -7.02 -10.89 9.77
N HIS A 89 -7.16 -11.10 8.46
CA HIS A 89 -7.45 -12.40 7.85
C HIS A 89 -6.28 -12.93 7.02
N GLY A 90 -5.09 -12.36 7.17
CA GLY A 90 -3.89 -12.78 6.44
C GLY A 90 -3.79 -12.26 5.01
N ILE A 91 -4.69 -11.36 4.59
CA ILE A 91 -4.71 -10.84 3.21
C ILE A 91 -3.49 -9.93 2.97
N GLY A 92 -3.22 -9.00 3.88
CA GLY A 92 -2.05 -8.13 3.79
C GLY A 92 -0.75 -8.94 3.76
N THR A 93 -0.68 -9.97 4.58
CA THR A 93 0.48 -10.89 4.62
C THR A 93 0.67 -11.60 3.28
N ALA A 94 -0.40 -12.07 2.66
CA ALA A 94 -0.34 -12.74 1.36
C ALA A 94 0.09 -11.79 0.24
N LEU A 95 -0.45 -10.57 0.25
CA LEU A 95 -0.04 -9.54 -0.71
C LEU A 95 1.43 -9.17 -0.54
N LEU A 96 1.87 -8.96 0.70
CA LEU A 96 3.26 -8.62 0.99
C LEU A 96 4.21 -9.73 0.56
N SER A 97 3.85 -10.98 0.84
CA SER A 97 4.64 -12.15 0.42
C SER A 97 4.84 -12.18 -1.10
N GLU A 98 3.79 -11.89 -1.87
CA GLU A 98 3.88 -11.82 -3.32
C GLU A 98 4.82 -10.71 -3.79
N LEU A 99 4.75 -9.52 -3.18
CA LEU A 99 5.66 -8.43 -3.50
C LEU A 99 7.13 -8.80 -3.18
N GLU A 100 7.37 -9.47 -2.06
CA GLU A 100 8.71 -9.92 -1.69
C GLU A 100 9.24 -10.94 -2.70
N GLN A 101 8.40 -11.86 -3.17
CA GLN A 101 8.76 -12.80 -4.21
C GLN A 101 9.11 -12.09 -5.52
N GLN A 102 8.37 -11.05 -5.88
CA GLN A 102 8.68 -10.24 -7.06
C GLN A 102 10.06 -9.58 -6.93
N ALA A 103 10.39 -9.02 -5.77
CA ALA A 103 11.68 -8.41 -5.52
C ALA A 103 12.81 -9.43 -5.65
N VAL A 104 12.63 -10.62 -5.08
CA VAL A 104 13.59 -11.72 -5.20
C VAL A 104 13.76 -12.12 -6.67
N SER A 105 12.67 -12.23 -7.42
CA SER A 105 12.71 -12.58 -8.86
C SER A 105 13.44 -11.54 -9.71
N ARG A 106 13.46 -10.28 -9.24
CA ARG A 106 14.21 -9.19 -9.86
C ARG A 106 15.66 -9.12 -9.39
N GLU A 107 16.11 -10.12 -8.62
CA GLU A 107 17.47 -10.24 -8.08
C GLU A 107 17.85 -9.17 -7.06
N PHE A 108 16.85 -8.59 -6.36
CA PHE A 108 17.11 -7.74 -5.21
C PHE A 108 17.31 -8.58 -3.95
N ASP A 109 18.17 -8.14 -3.06
CA ASP A 109 18.43 -8.79 -1.78
C ASP A 109 17.70 -8.13 -0.61
N GLU A 110 16.97 -7.06 -0.88
CA GLU A 110 16.15 -6.35 0.10
C GLU A 110 14.96 -5.68 -0.58
N VAL A 111 13.98 -5.31 0.25
CA VAL A 111 12.81 -4.55 -0.17
C VAL A 111 12.59 -3.42 0.83
N PHE A 112 12.09 -2.29 0.37
CA PHE A 112 11.85 -1.14 1.23
C PHE A 112 10.56 -0.43 0.88
N LEU A 113 10.14 0.44 1.78
CA LEU A 113 8.97 1.30 1.62
C LEU A 113 9.17 2.61 2.37
N GLU A 114 8.31 3.56 2.05
CA GLU A 114 8.20 4.80 2.79
C GLU A 114 6.76 4.94 3.25
N THR A 115 6.55 5.31 4.50
CA THR A 115 5.20 5.49 5.06
C THR A 115 5.16 6.71 5.97
N HIS A 116 3.98 7.33 6.03
CA HIS A 116 3.74 8.46 6.93
C HIS A 116 4.01 8.04 8.38
N ALA A 117 4.78 8.83 9.12
CA ALA A 117 5.17 8.50 10.50
C ALA A 117 3.97 8.31 11.44
N LYS A 118 2.82 8.91 11.12
CA LYS A 118 1.58 8.76 11.90
C LYS A 118 0.71 7.58 11.48
N ASN A 119 1.09 6.85 10.43
CA ASN A 119 0.37 5.66 9.99
C ASN A 119 0.74 4.47 10.89
N THR A 120 0.26 4.49 12.11
CA THR A 120 0.56 3.48 13.12
C THR A 120 0.18 2.06 12.69
N PRO A 121 -1.00 1.83 12.06
CA PRO A 121 -1.33 0.48 11.59
C PRO A 121 -0.32 -0.07 10.59
N ALA A 122 0.15 0.74 9.66
CA ALA A 122 1.16 0.32 8.69
C ALA A 122 2.49 0.01 9.38
N LEU A 123 2.94 0.89 10.29
CA LEU A 123 4.18 0.67 11.02
C LEU A 123 4.15 -0.65 11.79
N SER A 124 3.04 -0.93 12.48
CA SER A 124 2.87 -2.18 13.23
C SER A 124 2.87 -3.40 12.32
N PHE A 125 2.17 -3.30 11.19
CA PHE A 125 2.09 -4.38 10.21
C PHE A 125 3.48 -4.73 9.66
N PHE A 126 4.24 -3.74 9.21
CA PHE A 126 5.55 -3.99 8.62
C PHE A 126 6.57 -4.45 9.68
N LYS A 127 6.54 -3.92 10.89
CA LYS A 127 7.39 -4.41 11.99
C LYS A 127 7.12 -5.88 12.29
N LYS A 128 5.86 -6.28 12.30
CA LYS A 128 5.48 -7.69 12.50
C LYS A 128 6.08 -8.59 11.41
N HIS A 129 6.26 -8.07 10.21
CA HIS A 129 6.84 -8.81 9.09
C HIS A 129 8.34 -8.60 8.94
N GLU A 130 9.00 -8.17 10.03
CA GLU A 130 10.46 -8.07 10.12
C GLU A 130 11.06 -6.91 9.34
N TYR A 131 10.26 -5.87 9.04
CA TYR A 131 10.79 -4.62 8.53
C TYR A 131 11.30 -3.76 9.68
N THR A 132 12.44 -3.10 9.46
CA THR A 132 13.04 -2.19 10.44
C THR A 132 13.09 -0.78 9.88
N ILE A 133 13.00 0.21 10.78
CA ILE A 133 13.10 1.61 10.39
C ILE A 133 14.54 1.89 10.00
N SER A 134 14.74 2.40 8.79
CA SER A 134 16.06 2.70 8.23
C SER A 134 16.28 4.18 7.93
N GLY A 135 15.26 5.02 8.09
CA GLY A 135 15.41 6.43 7.86
C GLY A 135 14.17 7.23 8.24
N LEU A 136 14.36 8.54 8.44
CA LEU A 136 13.32 9.51 8.71
C LEU A 136 13.60 10.72 7.82
N LYS A 137 12.57 11.18 7.11
CA LYS A 137 12.69 12.39 6.29
C LYS A 137 11.36 13.12 6.22
N SER A 138 11.40 14.42 5.85
CA SER A 138 10.21 15.16 5.50
C SER A 138 10.01 15.05 3.99
N ALA A 139 8.81 14.68 3.56
CA ALA A 139 8.49 14.54 2.14
C ALA A 139 7.07 15.01 1.88
N TYR A 140 6.83 15.55 0.69
CA TYR A 140 5.49 15.94 0.27
C TYR A 140 4.62 14.70 0.08
N SER A 141 3.44 14.73 0.71
CA SER A 141 2.42 13.68 0.55
C SER A 141 1.29 14.18 -0.35
N PRO A 142 1.08 13.57 -1.53
CA PRO A 142 -0.03 13.96 -2.39
C PRO A 142 -1.40 13.81 -1.72
N THR A 143 -1.58 12.77 -0.89
CA THR A 143 -2.85 12.51 -0.20
C THR A 143 -3.09 13.45 0.98
N MET A 144 -2.05 13.96 1.61
CA MET A 144 -2.16 14.91 2.73
C MET A 144 -1.98 16.36 2.28
N ASP A 145 -1.56 16.59 1.04
CA ASP A 145 -1.34 17.90 0.43
C ASP A 145 -0.42 18.81 1.26
N LYS A 146 0.60 18.23 1.83
CA LYS A 146 1.63 18.93 2.62
C LYS A 146 2.86 18.05 2.80
N SER A 147 3.95 18.65 3.23
CA SER A 147 5.11 17.87 3.68
C SER A 147 4.80 17.19 5.01
N VAL A 148 5.14 15.93 5.11
CA VAL A 148 4.91 15.13 6.32
C VAL A 148 6.18 14.38 6.69
N ASP A 149 6.30 14.02 7.97
CA ASP A 149 7.35 13.12 8.41
C ASP A 149 7.09 11.73 7.87
N THR A 150 8.09 11.17 7.20
CA THR A 150 8.03 9.90 6.50
C THR A 150 9.13 8.99 7.01
N LEU A 151 8.76 7.77 7.35
CA LEU A 151 9.71 6.73 7.76
C LEU A 151 10.00 5.82 6.59
N GLU A 152 11.29 5.50 6.41
CA GLU A 152 11.72 4.44 5.50
C GLU A 152 11.85 3.16 6.32
N MET A 153 11.36 2.06 5.78
CA MET A 153 11.47 0.74 6.40
C MET A 153 12.06 -0.24 5.39
N ARG A 154 12.92 -1.14 5.86
CA ARG A 154 13.61 -2.13 5.03
C ARG A 154 13.54 -3.51 5.62
N LYS A 155 13.56 -4.50 4.73
CA LYS A 155 13.73 -5.91 5.08
C LYS A 155 14.73 -6.53 4.10
N ARG A 156 15.76 -7.15 4.65
CA ARG A 156 16.73 -7.92 3.86
C ARG A 156 16.29 -9.37 3.78
N PHE A 157 16.50 -9.95 2.62
CA PHE A 157 16.29 -11.39 2.40
C PHE A 157 17.59 -12.15 2.74
N ASN A 158 17.44 -13.27 3.34
CA ASN A 158 18.59 -14.11 3.71
C ASN A 158 18.94 -15.11 2.62
#